data_d9ea1f28b24d61d74c12a4e7bc6c184e
#
_entry.id   d9ea1f28b24d61d74c12a4e7bc6c184e
#
_cell.length_a   1.000
_cell.length_b   1.000
_cell.length_c   1.000
_cell.angle_alpha   90.00
_cell.angle_beta   90.00
_cell.angle_gamma   90.00
#
_symmetry.space_group_name_H-M   'P 1'
#
loop_
_entity.id
_entity.type
_entity.pdbx_description
1 polymer ?
#
loop_
_entity_poly.entity_id
_entity_poly.type
_entity_poly.pdbx_seq_one_letter_code
_entity_poly.pdbx_strand_id
1 'polypeptide(L)'
;SIGFTTIVNTDSTKLLLQLTPNTTSRSAGCPIFAMVLGKDMKPLWNYTLQTDASARSVKILDTQVDKAGAVWYLVKNVSNPEPKTKGEIGYSYALYKLDSAGQRTAAIDLPAEDYAMDATFAFRADGNLAVAGVYSQPDLNRNEAVGLYYTTLDVNTMAWGNWKQHPLAKQMVKIKTKDEERYQTDIVVERVMPRKDGGAYLVAHGSARITTMVSDLSGNK
;
A
#
# COMPACT_ATOMS: atom_id res chain seq x y z
N SER A 1 4.99 -22.06 11.27
CA SER A 1 6.32 -21.41 11.23
C SER A 1 6.17 -19.92 11.53
N ILE A 2 7.23 -19.28 11.99
CA ILE A 2 7.27 -17.85 12.29
C ILE A 2 8.20 -17.21 11.26
N GLY A 3 7.72 -16.16 10.58
CA GLY A 3 8.54 -15.30 9.73
C GLY A 3 9.30 -14.31 10.60
N PHE A 4 10.54 -14.02 10.25
CA PHE A 4 11.39 -13.06 10.92
C PHE A 4 11.91 -12.04 9.90
N THR A 5 11.81 -10.75 10.23
CA THR A 5 12.30 -9.65 9.40
C THR A 5 13.07 -8.67 10.26
N THR A 6 14.17 -8.13 9.74
CA THR A 6 14.94 -7.05 10.37
C THR A 6 14.96 -5.84 9.45
N ILE A 7 14.75 -4.66 10.01
CA ILE A 7 14.82 -3.39 9.28
C ILE A 7 15.65 -2.41 10.09
N VAL A 8 16.66 -1.82 9.46
CA VAL A 8 17.48 -0.75 10.04
C VAL A 8 16.94 0.58 9.52
N ASN A 9 16.80 1.56 10.42
CA ASN A 9 16.39 2.90 9.99
C ASN A 9 17.49 3.61 9.20
N THR A 10 17.16 4.70 8.52
CA THR A 10 18.05 5.39 7.58
C THR A 10 19.34 5.92 8.16
N ASP A 11 19.38 6.27 9.46
CA ASP A 11 20.58 6.74 10.15
C ASP A 11 21.33 5.61 10.89
N SER A 12 20.89 4.36 10.74
CA SER A 12 21.47 3.17 11.36
C SER A 12 21.56 3.23 12.90
N THR A 13 20.64 3.95 13.54
CA THR A 13 20.60 4.09 14.99
C THR A 13 19.56 3.21 15.66
N LYS A 14 18.65 2.64 14.89
CA LYS A 14 17.55 1.79 15.35
C LYS A 14 17.46 0.54 14.50
N LEU A 15 17.14 -0.59 15.14
CA LEU A 15 16.89 -1.87 14.51
C LEU A 15 15.50 -2.37 14.89
N LEU A 16 14.64 -2.56 13.92
CA LEU A 16 13.38 -3.27 14.09
C LEU A 16 13.59 -4.78 13.96
N LEU A 17 13.12 -5.52 14.95
CA LEU A 17 12.90 -6.96 14.88
C LEU A 17 11.40 -7.20 14.75
N GLN A 18 10.97 -7.81 13.66
CA GLN A 18 9.57 -8.13 13.41
C GLN A 18 9.38 -9.64 13.35
N LEU A 19 8.41 -10.14 14.10
CA LEU A 19 7.96 -11.53 14.05
C LEU A 19 6.54 -11.57 13.49
N THR A 20 6.37 -12.34 12.44
CA THR A 20 5.07 -12.54 11.79
C THR A 20 4.75 -14.02 11.82
N PRO A 21 3.66 -14.46 12.45
CA PRO A 21 3.25 -15.86 12.39
C PRO A 21 2.94 -16.22 10.94
N ASN A 22 3.52 -17.31 10.45
CA ASN A 22 3.11 -17.92 9.18
C ASN A 22 1.80 -18.69 9.41
N THR A 23 0.71 -17.98 9.62
CA THR A 23 -0.59 -18.62 9.70
C THR A 23 -1.15 -18.76 8.29
N THR A 24 -1.34 -20.01 7.86
CA THR A 24 -2.21 -20.35 6.72
C THR A 24 -3.70 -20.18 7.09
N SER A 25 -4.00 -19.80 8.32
CA SER A 25 -5.35 -19.61 8.83
C SER A 25 -5.92 -18.27 8.35
N ARG A 26 -7.00 -18.35 7.61
CA ARG A 26 -7.79 -17.21 7.10
C ARG A 26 -8.58 -16.47 8.19
N SER A 27 -8.43 -16.77 9.45
CA SER A 27 -9.23 -16.21 10.53
C SER A 27 -8.42 -15.29 11.43
N ALA A 28 -8.95 -14.10 11.62
CA ALA A 28 -8.61 -13.08 12.62
C ALA A 28 -7.16 -12.53 12.56
N GLY A 29 -7.05 -11.22 12.71
CA GLY A 29 -5.85 -10.41 12.63
C GLY A 29 -4.58 -11.12 13.05
N CYS A 30 -3.67 -11.34 12.10
CA CYS A 30 -2.39 -11.98 12.36
C CYS A 30 -1.57 -11.05 13.28
N PRO A 31 -1.28 -11.41 14.52
CA PRO A 31 -0.50 -10.55 15.40
C PRO A 31 0.91 -10.40 14.85
N ILE A 32 1.34 -9.18 14.64
CA ILE A 32 2.69 -8.85 14.22
C ILE A 32 3.41 -8.28 15.42
N PHE A 33 4.37 -9.02 15.92
CA PHE A 33 5.20 -8.54 17.02
C PHE A 33 6.32 -7.67 16.47
N ALA A 34 6.47 -6.47 17.01
CA ALA A 34 7.51 -5.52 16.71
C ALA A 34 8.33 -5.20 17.96
N MET A 35 9.66 -5.23 17.85
CA MET A 35 10.58 -4.79 18.87
C MET A 35 11.62 -3.86 18.24
N VAL A 36 11.81 -2.68 18.80
CA VAL A 36 12.84 -1.76 18.34
C VAL A 36 13.99 -1.75 19.33
N LEU A 37 15.20 -1.94 18.80
CA LEU A 37 16.45 -1.90 19.53
C LEU A 37 17.20 -0.60 19.23
N GLY A 38 17.90 -0.09 20.23
CA GLY A 38 18.86 1.00 20.08
C GLY A 38 20.21 0.53 19.53
N LYS A 39 21.16 1.47 19.36
CA LYS A 39 22.52 1.20 18.91
C LYS A 39 23.27 0.20 19.81
N ASP A 40 22.98 0.19 21.09
CA ASP A 40 23.55 -0.72 22.09
C ASP A 40 22.84 -2.09 22.14
N MET A 41 21.98 -2.37 21.15
CA MET A 41 21.16 -3.58 21.04
C MET A 41 20.19 -3.79 22.21
N LYS A 42 19.92 -2.76 23.01
CA LYS A 42 18.93 -2.83 24.07
C LYS A 42 17.54 -2.51 23.52
N PRO A 43 16.49 -3.23 23.97
CA PRO A 43 15.12 -2.92 23.62
C PRO A 43 14.76 -1.50 24.07
N LEU A 44 14.25 -0.70 23.13
CA LEU A 44 13.64 0.60 23.40
C LEU A 44 12.17 0.45 23.75
N TRP A 45 11.48 -0.37 22.99
CA TRP A 45 10.08 -0.75 23.20
C TRP A 45 9.74 -2.00 22.39
N ASN A 46 8.61 -2.62 22.72
CA ASN A 46 7.98 -3.67 21.93
C ASN A 46 6.47 -3.48 21.92
N TYR A 47 5.83 -3.95 20.86
CA TYR A 47 4.38 -3.88 20.70
C TYR A 47 3.90 -4.97 19.74
N THR A 48 2.65 -5.39 19.91
CA THR A 48 1.97 -6.27 18.95
C THR A 48 0.97 -5.46 18.15
N LEU A 49 1.22 -5.31 16.85
CA LEU A 49 0.32 -4.60 15.93
C LEU A 49 -1.07 -5.25 15.95
N GLN A 50 -2.07 -4.46 16.26
CA GLN A 50 -3.47 -4.85 16.18
C GLN A 50 -4.01 -4.36 14.84
N THR A 51 -4.30 -5.28 13.93
CA THR A 51 -4.90 -4.98 12.64
C THR A 51 -6.43 -5.02 12.73
N ASP A 52 -7.11 -4.58 11.66
CA ASP A 52 -8.57 -4.62 11.61
C ASP A 52 -9.10 -6.04 11.82
N ALA A 53 -9.86 -6.24 12.91
CA ALA A 53 -10.42 -7.55 13.27
C ALA A 53 -11.49 -8.05 12.28
N SER A 54 -12.06 -7.15 11.47
CA SER A 54 -13.03 -7.50 10.42
C SER A 54 -12.36 -8.00 9.13
N ALA A 55 -11.04 -7.76 8.96
CA ALA A 55 -10.30 -8.21 7.81
C ALA A 55 -10.17 -9.74 7.82
N ARG A 56 -10.47 -10.37 6.70
CA ARG A 56 -10.21 -11.81 6.49
C ARG A 56 -8.73 -12.11 6.35
N SER A 57 -7.99 -11.18 5.74
CA SER A 57 -6.55 -11.26 5.65
C SER A 57 -5.93 -9.87 5.68
N VAL A 58 -4.70 -9.82 6.16
CA VAL A 58 -3.90 -8.61 6.29
C VAL A 58 -2.59 -8.82 5.55
N LYS A 59 -2.23 -7.84 4.71
CA LYS A 59 -0.97 -7.83 3.98
C LYS A 59 -0.18 -6.57 4.33
N ILE A 60 1.00 -6.74 4.92
CA ILE A 60 1.96 -5.64 5.05
C ILE A 60 2.57 -5.41 3.67
N LEU A 61 2.48 -4.18 3.18
CA LEU A 61 3.02 -3.76 1.89
C LEU A 61 4.39 -3.12 2.04
N ASP A 62 4.55 -2.32 3.10
CA ASP A 62 5.81 -1.65 3.41
C ASP A 62 5.96 -1.47 4.92
N THR A 63 7.22 -1.42 5.37
CA THR A 63 7.58 -1.19 6.77
C THR A 63 8.80 -0.29 6.83
N GLN A 64 8.70 0.81 7.57
CA GLN A 64 9.79 1.74 7.76
C GLN A 64 9.93 2.13 9.24
N VAL A 65 11.15 2.47 9.65
CA VAL A 65 11.45 2.95 11.01
C VAL A 65 11.94 4.38 10.91
N ASP A 66 11.31 5.28 11.64
CA ASP A 66 11.72 6.68 11.67
C ASP A 66 12.93 6.93 12.59
N LYS A 67 13.44 8.16 12.59
CA LYS A 67 14.58 8.55 13.41
C LYS A 67 14.30 8.46 14.91
N ALA A 68 13.07 8.66 15.32
CA ALA A 68 12.66 8.54 16.73
C ALA A 68 12.53 7.07 17.16
N GLY A 69 12.48 6.14 16.23
CA GLY A 69 12.29 4.71 16.44
C GLY A 69 10.83 4.30 16.44
N ALA A 70 9.91 5.12 15.93
CA ALA A 70 8.56 4.66 15.64
C ALA A 70 8.55 3.82 14.36
N VAL A 71 7.76 2.76 14.35
CA VAL A 71 7.59 1.85 13.22
C VAL A 71 6.31 2.20 12.48
N TRP A 72 6.43 2.30 11.17
CA TRP A 72 5.33 2.61 10.27
C TRP A 72 5.06 1.43 9.36
N TYR A 73 3.81 0.98 9.33
CA TYR A 73 3.33 -0.08 8.48
C TYR A 73 2.30 0.44 7.49
N LEU A 74 2.51 0.18 6.22
CA LEU A 74 1.47 0.30 5.22
C LEU A 74 0.80 -1.06 5.07
N VAL A 75 -0.49 -1.11 5.33
CA VAL A 75 -1.25 -2.36 5.42
C VAL A 75 -2.43 -2.34 4.46
N LYS A 76 -2.61 -3.44 3.74
CA LYS A 76 -3.84 -3.74 3.00
C LYS A 76 -4.68 -4.73 3.82
N ASN A 77 -5.84 -4.27 4.26
CA ASN A 77 -6.84 -5.09 4.94
C ASN A 77 -7.82 -5.64 3.88
N VAL A 78 -7.97 -6.94 3.77
CA VAL A 78 -8.90 -7.57 2.83
C VAL A 78 -10.08 -8.13 3.60
N SER A 79 -11.24 -7.51 3.43
CA SER A 79 -12.52 -7.95 4.03
C SER A 79 -13.24 -8.97 3.15
N ASN A 80 -13.20 -8.76 1.83
CA ASN A 80 -13.80 -9.67 0.86
C ASN A 80 -12.89 -9.83 -0.36
N PRO A 81 -12.17 -10.98 -0.52
CA PRO A 81 -11.26 -11.18 -1.64
C PRO A 81 -11.98 -11.34 -2.99
N GLU A 82 -13.25 -11.71 -2.96
CA GLU A 82 -14.08 -11.96 -4.16
C GLU A 82 -15.42 -11.25 -4.06
N PRO A 83 -15.41 -9.89 -4.06
CA PRO A 83 -16.68 -9.16 -4.00
C PRO A 83 -17.51 -9.43 -5.25
N LYS A 84 -18.78 -9.76 -5.05
CA LYS A 84 -19.71 -10.17 -6.14
C LYS A 84 -20.51 -8.99 -6.69
N THR A 85 -20.66 -7.95 -5.92
CA THR A 85 -21.44 -6.77 -6.27
C THR A 85 -20.57 -5.75 -6.99
N LYS A 86 -21.07 -5.17 -8.08
CA LYS A 86 -20.41 -4.06 -8.77
C LYS A 86 -20.27 -2.90 -7.79
N GLY A 87 -19.10 -2.27 -7.74
CA GLY A 87 -18.80 -1.18 -6.83
C GLY A 87 -18.39 -1.58 -5.41
N GLU A 88 -18.56 -2.85 -5.03
CA GLU A 88 -18.08 -3.32 -3.72
C GLU A 88 -16.54 -3.44 -3.73
N ILE A 89 -15.89 -2.73 -2.82
CA ILE A 89 -14.44 -2.77 -2.62
C ILE A 89 -14.15 -3.72 -1.46
N GLY A 90 -13.53 -4.85 -1.75
CA GLY A 90 -13.26 -5.90 -0.76
C GLY A 90 -11.98 -5.69 0.05
N TYR A 91 -11.41 -4.49 0.06
CA TYR A 91 -10.20 -4.17 0.79
C TYR A 91 -10.10 -2.67 1.11
N SER A 92 -9.24 -2.34 2.06
CA SER A 92 -8.87 -0.97 2.41
C SER A 92 -7.37 -0.88 2.68
N TYR A 93 -6.83 0.33 2.66
CA TYR A 93 -5.45 0.60 3.04
C TYR A 93 -5.41 1.46 4.29
N ALA A 94 -4.42 1.24 5.13
CA ALA A 94 -4.18 2.06 6.31
C ALA A 94 -2.68 2.14 6.63
N LEU A 95 -2.29 3.28 7.19
CA LEU A 95 -1.00 3.45 7.84
C LEU A 95 -1.15 3.25 9.34
N TYR A 96 -0.30 2.40 9.90
CA TYR A 96 -0.20 2.18 11.34
C TYR A 96 1.13 2.72 11.83
N LYS A 97 1.09 3.53 12.87
CA LYS A 97 2.27 3.97 13.62
C LYS A 97 2.32 3.24 14.95
N LEU A 98 3.46 2.64 15.24
CA LEU A 98 3.76 2.01 16.53
C LEU A 98 4.95 2.71 17.17
N ASP A 99 4.79 3.10 18.41
CA ASP A 99 5.87 3.67 19.24
C ASP A 99 5.70 3.24 20.70
N SER A 100 6.51 3.77 21.61
CA SER A 100 6.41 3.46 23.04
C SER A 100 5.09 3.90 23.69
N ALA A 101 4.35 4.81 23.07
CA ALA A 101 3.03 5.25 23.54
C ALA A 101 1.88 4.36 23.03
N GLY A 102 2.17 3.43 22.12
CA GLY A 102 1.19 2.49 21.59
C GLY A 102 0.99 2.58 20.08
N GLN A 103 -0.22 2.26 19.63
CA GLN A 103 -0.60 2.21 18.22
C GLN A 103 -1.52 3.38 17.85
N ARG A 104 -1.27 3.96 16.69
CA ARG A 104 -2.17 4.90 16.02
C ARG A 104 -2.39 4.47 14.59
N THR A 105 -3.56 4.80 14.03
CA THR A 105 -3.95 4.35 12.68
C THR A 105 -4.55 5.51 11.89
N ALA A 106 -4.22 5.57 10.61
CA ALA A 106 -4.84 6.49 9.64
C ALA A 106 -5.28 5.68 8.41
N ALA A 107 -6.60 5.60 8.19
CA ALA A 107 -7.16 4.98 6.99
C ALA A 107 -6.87 5.84 5.76
N ILE A 108 -6.64 5.21 4.61
CA ILE A 108 -6.46 5.90 3.32
C ILE A 108 -7.82 5.96 2.64
N ASP A 109 -8.58 7.01 2.99
CA ASP A 109 -9.92 7.27 2.47
C ASP A 109 -9.85 8.45 1.50
N LEU A 110 -10.00 8.19 0.21
CA LEU A 110 -9.95 9.24 -0.81
C LEU A 110 -11.27 10.02 -0.86
N PRO A 111 -11.22 11.32 -1.26
CA PRO A 111 -12.43 12.10 -1.46
C PRO A 111 -13.26 11.58 -2.65
N ALA A 112 -14.53 12.03 -2.72
CA ALA A 112 -15.47 11.73 -3.80
C ALA A 112 -15.80 10.24 -3.98
N GLU A 113 -15.76 9.46 -2.91
CA GLU A 113 -16.00 8.00 -2.92
C GLU A 113 -15.00 7.20 -3.78
N ASP A 114 -13.95 7.84 -4.29
CA ASP A 114 -12.86 7.15 -4.98
C ASP A 114 -12.15 6.20 -4.02
N TYR A 115 -11.54 5.14 -4.54
CA TYR A 115 -10.83 4.18 -3.71
C TYR A 115 -9.39 3.96 -4.16
N ALA A 116 -8.50 3.73 -3.20
CA ALA A 116 -7.12 3.37 -3.47
C ALA A 116 -7.04 1.95 -4.03
N MET A 117 -6.41 1.79 -5.19
CA MET A 117 -6.07 0.49 -5.77
C MET A 117 -4.71 0.02 -5.30
N ASP A 118 -3.82 0.97 -5.03
CA ASP A 118 -2.47 0.77 -4.56
C ASP A 118 -2.05 1.94 -3.65
N ALA A 119 -1.04 1.71 -2.83
CA ALA A 119 -0.49 2.73 -1.95
C ALA A 119 1.00 2.51 -1.69
N THR A 120 1.74 3.59 -1.56
CA THR A 120 3.13 3.63 -1.09
C THR A 120 3.36 4.87 -0.24
N PHE A 121 4.42 4.88 0.58
CA PHE A 121 4.75 6.05 1.38
C PHE A 121 6.26 6.26 1.51
N ALA A 122 6.66 7.48 1.85
CA ALA A 122 8.05 7.81 2.19
C ALA A 122 8.10 8.97 3.17
N PHE A 123 9.14 9.04 3.97
CA PHE A 123 9.40 10.18 4.85
C PHE A 123 9.83 11.40 4.03
N ARG A 124 9.27 12.54 4.37
CA ARG A 124 9.66 13.87 3.89
C ARG A 124 10.79 14.43 4.74
N ALA A 125 11.44 15.47 4.23
CA ALA A 125 12.51 16.16 4.96
C ALA A 125 12.03 16.81 6.27
N ASP A 126 10.75 17.19 6.35
CA ASP A 126 10.10 17.75 7.54
C ASP A 126 9.68 16.68 8.57
N GLY A 127 9.93 15.41 8.28
CA GLY A 127 9.57 14.27 9.13
C GLY A 127 8.16 13.73 8.92
N ASN A 128 7.29 14.44 8.20
CA ASN A 128 5.96 13.96 7.82
C ASN A 128 6.04 12.89 6.72
N LEU A 129 4.94 12.20 6.45
CA LEU A 129 4.88 11.23 5.37
C LEU A 129 4.32 11.85 4.09
N ALA A 130 4.87 11.46 2.96
CA ALA A 130 4.25 11.54 1.65
C ALA A 130 3.61 10.20 1.35
N VAL A 131 2.35 10.20 0.93
CA VAL A 131 1.60 9.00 0.59
C VAL A 131 1.04 9.17 -0.81
N ALA A 132 1.20 8.15 -1.63
CA ALA A 132 0.75 8.17 -3.01
C ALA A 132 0.30 6.77 -3.46
N GLY A 133 -0.44 6.72 -4.54
CA GLY A 133 -0.87 5.46 -5.13
C GLY A 133 -1.73 5.67 -6.36
N VAL A 134 -2.36 4.60 -6.78
CA VAL A 134 -3.32 4.55 -7.87
C VAL A 134 -4.73 4.57 -7.29
N TYR A 135 -5.66 5.27 -7.94
CA TYR A 135 -7.06 5.26 -7.55
C TYR A 135 -7.99 4.86 -8.70
N SER A 136 -9.17 4.41 -8.32
CA SER A 136 -10.28 4.12 -9.22
C SER A 136 -11.61 4.61 -8.63
N GLN A 137 -12.69 4.41 -9.41
CA GLN A 137 -14.05 4.83 -9.09
C GLN A 137 -14.97 3.61 -8.96
N PRO A 138 -15.96 3.63 -8.04
CA PRO A 138 -16.82 2.45 -7.77
C PRO A 138 -17.69 2.02 -8.95
N ASP A 139 -18.00 2.93 -9.87
CA ASP A 139 -18.83 2.66 -11.05
C ASP A 139 -18.07 2.00 -12.20
N LEU A 140 -16.74 1.99 -12.13
CA LEU A 140 -15.87 1.35 -13.12
C LEU A 140 -15.65 -0.13 -12.82
N ASN A 141 -15.01 -0.82 -13.76
CA ASN A 141 -14.51 -2.16 -13.48
C ASN A 141 -13.38 -2.10 -12.44
N ARG A 142 -13.36 -3.04 -11.52
CA ARG A 142 -12.49 -3.06 -10.33
C ARG A 142 -10.99 -2.90 -10.60
N ASN A 143 -10.57 -3.10 -11.84
CA ASN A 143 -9.17 -3.09 -12.23
C ASN A 143 -8.84 -1.89 -13.15
N GLU A 144 -9.75 -0.94 -13.31
CA GLU A 144 -9.50 0.23 -14.14
C GLU A 144 -8.92 1.37 -13.31
N ALA A 145 -7.63 1.66 -13.49
CA ALA A 145 -6.99 2.82 -12.90
C ALA A 145 -7.50 4.10 -13.55
N VAL A 146 -7.97 5.04 -12.75
CA VAL A 146 -8.41 6.37 -13.21
C VAL A 146 -7.28 7.38 -13.12
N GLY A 147 -6.48 7.29 -12.08
CA GLY A 147 -5.44 8.28 -11.85
C GLY A 147 -4.49 7.92 -10.71
N LEU A 148 -3.61 8.86 -10.45
CA LEU A 148 -2.68 8.81 -9.33
C LEU A 148 -3.16 9.77 -8.25
N TYR A 149 -3.02 9.40 -6.99
CA TYR A 149 -3.25 10.28 -5.86
C TYR A 149 -1.96 10.56 -5.09
N TYR A 150 -1.94 11.71 -4.44
CA TYR A 150 -0.87 12.13 -3.54
C TYR A 150 -1.46 12.92 -2.37
N THR A 151 -0.94 12.68 -1.17
CA THR A 151 -1.24 13.45 0.02
C THR A 151 -0.06 13.42 0.99
N THR A 152 -0.19 14.12 2.11
CA THR A 152 0.75 14.06 3.23
C THR A 152 0.03 13.62 4.49
N LEU A 153 0.76 12.99 5.42
CA LEU A 153 0.27 12.65 6.74
C LEU A 153 1.17 13.30 7.78
N ASP A 154 0.59 14.08 8.67
CA ASP A 154 1.29 14.59 9.86
C ASP A 154 1.52 13.44 10.84
N VAL A 155 2.77 13.15 11.15
CA VAL A 155 3.16 12.00 11.96
C VAL A 155 2.81 12.15 13.45
N ASN A 156 2.53 13.36 13.92
CA ASN A 156 2.19 13.65 15.31
C ASN A 156 0.70 13.58 15.56
N THR A 157 -0.09 14.17 14.66
CA THR A 157 -1.54 14.25 14.78
C THR A 157 -2.27 13.12 14.08
N MET A 158 -1.63 12.40 13.15
CA MET A 158 -2.23 11.44 12.22
C MET A 158 -3.29 12.09 11.30
N ALA A 159 -3.17 13.39 11.06
CA ALA A 159 -4.07 14.13 10.19
C ALA A 159 -3.57 14.12 8.75
N TRP A 160 -4.47 13.84 7.82
CA TRP A 160 -4.21 13.95 6.39
C TRP A 160 -4.13 15.41 5.95
N GLY A 161 -3.17 15.70 5.08
CA GLY A 161 -3.13 16.94 4.33
C GLY A 161 -4.13 16.94 3.16
N ASN A 162 -3.97 17.92 2.27
CA ASN A 162 -4.84 17.99 1.10
C ASN A 162 -4.56 16.85 0.13
N TRP A 163 -5.63 16.18 -0.29
CA TRP A 163 -5.59 15.17 -1.34
C TRP A 163 -5.43 15.84 -2.70
N LYS A 164 -4.49 15.31 -3.49
CA LYS A 164 -4.29 15.72 -4.89
C LYS A 164 -4.51 14.49 -5.75
N GLN A 165 -5.41 14.60 -6.71
CA GLN A 165 -5.73 13.56 -7.66
C GLN A 165 -5.35 14.02 -9.07
N HIS A 166 -4.65 13.18 -9.80
CA HIS A 166 -4.16 13.46 -11.15
C HIS A 166 -4.67 12.35 -12.08
N PRO A 167 -5.70 12.64 -12.88
CA PRO A 167 -6.20 11.67 -13.84
C PRO A 167 -5.10 11.24 -14.82
N LEU A 168 -5.05 9.95 -15.12
CA LEU A 168 -4.14 9.43 -16.13
C LEU A 168 -4.67 9.77 -17.52
N ALA A 169 -3.77 10.15 -18.42
CA ALA A 169 -4.14 10.35 -19.81
C ALA A 169 -4.64 9.03 -20.41
N LYS A 170 -5.70 9.09 -21.23
CA LYS A 170 -6.29 7.89 -21.86
C LYS A 170 -5.27 7.01 -22.58
N GLN A 171 -4.21 7.62 -23.13
CA GLN A 171 -3.13 6.91 -23.80
C GLN A 171 -2.23 6.10 -22.85
N MET A 172 -2.21 6.47 -21.56
CA MET A 172 -1.43 5.74 -20.53
C MET A 172 -2.16 4.51 -19.99
N VAL A 173 -3.49 4.48 -20.13
CA VAL A 173 -4.33 3.38 -19.65
C VAL A 173 -4.89 2.50 -20.76
N LYS A 174 -4.75 2.94 -22.02
CA LYS A 174 -5.17 2.17 -23.20
C LYS A 174 -3.98 1.57 -23.93
N ILE A 175 -3.96 0.26 -24.07
CA ILE A 175 -3.02 -0.43 -24.93
C ILE A 175 -3.78 -0.80 -26.21
N LYS A 176 -3.32 -0.27 -27.34
CA LYS A 176 -3.88 -0.57 -28.64
C LYS A 176 -3.08 -1.72 -29.25
N THR A 177 -3.68 -2.90 -29.34
CA THR A 177 -3.17 -3.99 -30.20
C THR A 177 -3.90 -3.94 -31.53
N LYS A 178 -3.38 -4.64 -32.58
CA LYS A 178 -3.97 -4.63 -33.93
C LYS A 178 -5.45 -5.03 -33.95
N ASP A 179 -5.88 -5.82 -32.98
CA ASP A 179 -7.21 -6.46 -32.98
C ASP A 179 -8.09 -6.08 -31.77
N GLU A 180 -7.57 -5.45 -30.73
CA GLU A 180 -8.32 -5.10 -29.53
C GLU A 180 -7.79 -3.85 -28.84
N GLU A 181 -8.68 -2.98 -28.35
CA GLU A 181 -8.34 -1.95 -27.36
C GLU A 181 -8.47 -2.59 -25.97
N ARG A 182 -7.37 -2.65 -25.21
CA ARG A 182 -7.37 -3.11 -23.82
C ARG A 182 -6.93 -1.98 -22.89
N TYR A 183 -7.55 -1.93 -21.72
CA TYR A 183 -7.14 -1.02 -20.67
C TYR A 183 -5.99 -1.64 -19.89
N GLN A 184 -5.03 -0.79 -19.53
CA GLN A 184 -3.95 -1.19 -18.65
C GLN A 184 -4.51 -1.27 -17.22
N THR A 185 -4.63 -2.49 -16.69
CA THR A 185 -5.33 -2.74 -15.42
C THR A 185 -4.39 -2.78 -14.23
N ASP A 186 -3.10 -3.01 -14.45
CA ASP A 186 -2.11 -3.26 -13.38
C ASP A 186 -1.10 -2.12 -13.31
N ILE A 187 -1.55 -0.91 -12.96
CA ILE A 187 -0.65 0.20 -12.63
C ILE A 187 -0.36 0.14 -11.14
N VAL A 188 0.93 0.17 -10.80
CA VAL A 188 1.43 0.15 -9.42
C VAL A 188 2.39 1.31 -9.23
N VAL A 189 2.24 2.05 -8.15
CA VAL A 189 3.23 3.06 -7.74
C VAL A 189 4.29 2.38 -6.88
N GLU A 190 5.48 2.18 -7.46
CA GLU A 190 6.60 1.55 -6.76
C GLU A 190 7.21 2.46 -5.70
N ARG A 191 7.25 3.76 -6.00
CA ARG A 191 7.93 4.72 -5.13
C ARG A 191 7.35 6.11 -5.21
N VAL A 192 7.24 6.74 -4.06
CA VAL A 192 7.04 8.18 -3.90
C VAL A 192 8.36 8.81 -3.43
N MET A 193 8.81 9.86 -4.11
CA MET A 193 10.03 10.60 -3.76
C MET A 193 9.65 12.05 -3.44
N PRO A 194 9.54 12.41 -2.14
CA PRO A 194 9.17 13.76 -1.73
C PRO A 194 10.22 14.78 -2.18
N ARG A 195 9.73 15.92 -2.67
CA ARG A 195 10.56 17.07 -3.06
C ARG A 195 10.60 18.10 -1.93
N LYS A 196 11.64 18.92 -1.92
CA LYS A 196 11.80 20.01 -0.93
C LYS A 196 10.74 21.10 -1.06
N ASP A 197 10.16 21.30 -2.25
CA ASP A 197 9.11 22.28 -2.53
C ASP A 197 7.69 21.79 -2.14
N GLY A 198 7.58 20.65 -1.47
CA GLY A 198 6.29 20.09 -1.04
C GLY A 198 5.60 19.22 -2.09
N GLY A 199 6.16 19.11 -3.29
CA GLY A 199 5.72 18.13 -4.31
C GLY A 199 6.32 16.76 -4.11
N ALA A 200 6.07 15.86 -5.08
CA ALA A 200 6.70 14.54 -5.14
C ALA A 200 6.92 14.10 -6.59
N TYR A 201 7.91 13.24 -6.80
CA TYR A 201 7.99 12.40 -7.99
C TYR A 201 7.36 11.05 -7.65
N LEU A 202 6.55 10.54 -8.56
CA LEU A 202 5.97 9.21 -8.47
C LEU A 202 6.58 8.33 -9.55
N VAL A 203 7.14 7.20 -9.15
CA VAL A 203 7.61 6.16 -10.07
C VAL A 203 6.54 5.08 -10.09
N ALA A 204 5.93 4.91 -11.24
CA ALA A 204 4.89 3.90 -11.44
C ALA A 204 5.23 3.06 -12.68
N HIS A 205 4.86 1.80 -12.64
CA HIS A 205 4.88 0.95 -13.81
C HIS A 205 3.50 0.35 -14.04
N GLY A 206 3.26 -0.05 -15.27
CA GLY A 206 2.05 -0.78 -15.64
C GLY A 206 2.40 -2.00 -16.44
N SER A 207 1.68 -3.10 -16.19
CA SER A 207 1.77 -4.32 -16.98
C SER A 207 0.47 -4.57 -17.71
N ALA A 208 0.58 -4.98 -18.98
CA ALA A 208 -0.57 -5.46 -19.74
C ALA A 208 -0.41 -6.96 -19.97
N ARG A 209 -1.43 -7.72 -19.63
CA ARG A 209 -1.51 -9.13 -20.01
C ARG A 209 -2.13 -9.23 -21.41
N ILE A 210 -1.28 -9.55 -22.41
CA ILE A 210 -1.75 -9.87 -23.76
C ILE A 210 -2.00 -11.38 -23.79
N THR A 211 -3.28 -11.80 -23.90
CA THR A 211 -3.63 -13.20 -24.16
C THR A 211 -3.83 -13.34 -25.66
N THR A 212 -2.87 -13.94 -26.35
CA THR A 212 -3.04 -14.32 -27.76
C THR A 212 -3.72 -15.67 -27.77
N MET A 213 -4.96 -15.76 -28.28
CA MET A 213 -5.53 -17.03 -28.64
C MET A 213 -4.86 -17.48 -29.94
N VAL A 214 -3.97 -18.44 -29.82
CA VAL A 214 -3.52 -19.19 -31.00
C VAL A 214 -4.65 -20.14 -31.34
N SER A 215 -5.46 -19.80 -32.33
CA SER A 215 -6.38 -20.78 -32.92
C SER A 215 -5.51 -21.83 -33.61
N ASP A 216 -5.58 -23.03 -33.08
CA ASP A 216 -4.91 -24.19 -33.69
C ASP A 216 -5.54 -24.41 -35.07
N LEU A 217 -4.75 -24.14 -36.10
CA LEU A 217 -5.10 -24.41 -37.48
C LEU A 217 -4.85 -25.89 -37.79
N SER A 218 -5.36 -26.80 -36.97
CA SER A 218 -5.44 -28.19 -37.33
C SER A 218 -6.64 -28.37 -38.23
N GLY A 219 -6.49 -27.93 -39.50
CA GLY A 219 -7.39 -28.31 -40.57
C GLY A 219 -7.27 -29.79 -40.84
N ASN A 220 -8.11 -30.59 -40.22
CA ASN A 220 -8.38 -31.92 -40.70
C ASN A 220 -9.34 -31.80 -41.91
N LYS A 221 -8.84 -32.20 -43.07
CA LYS A 221 -9.64 -32.60 -44.22
C LYS A 221 -10.37 -33.91 -43.92
#